data_3943511ebefaadbb7bdaee89501d5928
#
_entry.id   3943511ebefaadbb7bdaee89501d5928
#
_cell.length_a   1.000
_cell.length_b   1.000
_cell.length_c   1.000
_cell.angle_alpha   90.00
_cell.angle_beta   90.00
_cell.angle_gamma   90.00
#
_symmetry.space_group_name_H-M   'P 1'
#
loop_
_entity.id
_entity.type
_entity.pdbx_description
1 polymer ?
#
loop_
_entity_poly.entity_id
_entity_poly.type
_entity_poly.pdbx_seq_one_letter_code
_entity_poly.pdbx_strand_id
1 'polypeptide(L)'
;TPNLWRLVRAVADRNGGNASDVLRSVIPKRAVRVDKQASISPQHLTTSTTGVRRVLALDFGVDGSDDTVTRRGFTMIAGRVRRVIEEGKTAIIVVPDWRDLELMMRAMAGVAHTVRWDSSGTPSERYARYLEVLSGSARIVVGTRSAVFAPLTNVGVIAVVDDSDPLHSEQIAPYVNARDVAVLRNEFEGGELLFAGYAPSVETARYRDLGFAENDPHQPVRPRIVLANDSDESAAAHSRIPSAVWRRIKDTVATRPVLVLVARPGFTPQILCAQCRAIFRCVRCSSILAAKRSGPPTCRVCGHTHVSYECTSCHGRRWVPSGNGSERTALELGKAFPGVNVIIADANHRHLDIAAKPSLVVATRGAEPIVAGGYGAVVILDADRELQNPSLRTTENCVRWWSSAAALVADDGEVLLSHVTGGFGALFATGMWERIIEDELRERRALGFPPANRTLTVTGNITEITDLRELIAPHARTILGPIAAAEGHRIIVLCDLKHHREVVTLIRGFIVSASKSTIRLRCDDMSAFDSFDES
;
A
#
# COMPACT_ATOMS: atom_id res chain seq x y z
N THR A 1 0.93 -28.19 -9.60
CA THR A 1 1.81 -28.94 -8.66
C THR A 1 1.04 -29.23 -7.38
N PRO A 2 1.34 -30.31 -6.63
CA PRO A 2 0.68 -30.63 -5.36
C PRO A 2 0.80 -29.50 -4.33
N ASN A 3 1.95 -28.83 -4.25
CA ASN A 3 2.15 -27.70 -3.34
C ASN A 3 1.25 -26.52 -3.68
N LEU A 4 1.09 -26.19 -4.96
CA LEU A 4 0.19 -25.13 -5.38
C LEU A 4 -1.26 -25.47 -4.99
N TRP A 5 -1.69 -26.71 -5.17
CA TRP A 5 -3.03 -27.15 -4.76
C TRP A 5 -3.22 -27.04 -3.24
N ARG A 6 -2.24 -27.48 -2.45
CA ARG A 6 -2.25 -27.31 -0.99
C ARG A 6 -2.35 -25.86 -0.58
N LEU A 7 -1.57 -24.98 -1.22
CA LEU A 7 -1.61 -23.53 -0.98
C LEU A 7 -2.98 -22.95 -1.30
N VAL A 8 -3.53 -23.25 -2.50
CA VAL A 8 -4.85 -22.77 -2.94
C VAL A 8 -5.96 -23.19 -1.96
N ARG A 9 -5.93 -24.43 -1.48
CA ARG A 9 -6.88 -24.93 -0.45
C ARG A 9 -6.75 -24.16 0.85
N ALA A 10 -5.54 -24.01 1.37
CA ALA A 10 -5.30 -23.29 2.63
C ALA A 10 -5.72 -21.82 2.55
N VAL A 11 -5.47 -21.17 1.42
CA VAL A 11 -5.90 -19.78 1.16
C VAL A 11 -7.43 -19.67 1.11
N ALA A 12 -8.09 -20.59 0.40
CA ALA A 12 -9.56 -20.62 0.32
C ALA A 12 -10.18 -20.82 1.72
N ASP A 13 -9.68 -21.77 2.48
CA ASP A 13 -10.19 -22.08 3.83
C ASP A 13 -9.95 -20.91 4.80
N ARG A 14 -8.80 -20.23 4.72
CA ARG A 14 -8.47 -19.06 5.54
C ARG A 14 -9.43 -17.89 5.29
N ASN A 15 -9.84 -17.69 4.03
CA ASN A 15 -10.65 -16.55 3.60
C ASN A 15 -12.15 -16.89 3.42
N GLY A 16 -12.59 -18.09 3.82
CA GLY A 16 -13.97 -18.52 3.69
C GLY A 16 -14.45 -18.67 2.23
N GLY A 17 -13.53 -18.77 1.28
CA GLY A 17 -13.82 -18.88 -0.14
C GLY A 17 -13.76 -20.29 -0.70
N ASN A 18 -13.87 -20.42 -2.03
CA ASN A 18 -13.74 -21.67 -2.75
C ASN A 18 -12.37 -21.77 -3.42
N ALA A 19 -11.80 -22.98 -3.45
CA ALA A 19 -10.53 -23.23 -4.15
C ALA A 19 -10.61 -22.90 -5.64
N SER A 20 -11.77 -23.07 -6.28
CA SER A 20 -12.01 -22.70 -7.68
C SER A 20 -11.87 -21.20 -7.94
N ASP A 21 -12.24 -20.37 -6.98
CA ASP A 21 -12.15 -18.91 -7.13
C ASP A 21 -10.69 -18.45 -7.03
N VAL A 22 -9.94 -19.04 -6.10
CA VAL A 22 -8.49 -18.82 -6.02
C VAL A 22 -7.80 -19.30 -7.29
N LEU A 23 -8.12 -20.51 -7.80
CA LEU A 23 -7.50 -21.04 -9.03
C LEU A 23 -7.73 -20.17 -10.26
N ARG A 24 -8.89 -19.51 -10.39
CA ARG A 24 -9.19 -18.60 -11.50
C ARG A 24 -8.24 -17.39 -11.53
N SER A 25 -7.77 -16.92 -10.38
CA SER A 25 -6.80 -15.83 -10.30
C SER A 25 -5.35 -16.29 -10.49
N VAL A 26 -5.09 -17.60 -10.31
CA VAL A 26 -3.76 -18.20 -10.30
C VAL A 26 -3.37 -18.78 -11.66
N ILE A 27 -4.30 -19.51 -12.31
CA ILE A 27 -4.03 -20.22 -13.56
C ILE A 27 -4.61 -19.43 -14.74
N PRO A 28 -3.78 -18.93 -15.65
CA PRO A 28 -4.24 -18.25 -16.85
C PRO A 28 -5.12 -19.16 -17.73
N LYS A 29 -6.02 -18.55 -18.50
CA LYS A 29 -6.85 -19.30 -19.45
C LYS A 29 -5.97 -20.07 -20.43
N ARG A 30 -6.20 -21.38 -20.57
CA ARG A 30 -5.44 -22.28 -21.45
C ARG A 30 -5.46 -21.80 -22.90
N ALA A 31 -4.28 -21.71 -23.51
CA ALA A 31 -4.10 -21.43 -24.92
C ALA A 31 -3.62 -22.71 -25.64
N VAL A 32 -4.53 -23.39 -26.35
CA VAL A 32 -4.29 -24.74 -26.91
C VAL A 32 -3.08 -24.80 -27.84
N ARG A 33 -2.81 -23.76 -28.63
CA ARG A 33 -1.64 -23.72 -29.52
C ARG A 33 -0.32 -23.69 -28.75
N VAL A 34 -0.27 -22.89 -27.68
CA VAL A 34 0.90 -22.76 -26.80
C VAL A 34 1.12 -24.05 -26.03
N ASP A 35 0.05 -24.65 -25.52
CA ASP A 35 0.07 -25.88 -24.76
C ASP A 35 0.65 -27.07 -25.53
N LYS A 36 0.31 -27.18 -26.84
CA LYS A 36 0.84 -28.24 -27.74
C LYS A 36 2.34 -28.11 -28.00
N GLN A 37 2.91 -26.95 -27.85
CA GLN A 37 4.34 -26.66 -28.08
C GLN A 37 5.18 -26.81 -26.79
N ALA A 38 4.54 -26.85 -25.65
CA ALA A 38 5.22 -26.92 -24.36
C ALA A 38 5.60 -28.38 -24.03
N SER A 39 6.86 -28.58 -23.68
CA SER A 39 7.35 -29.82 -23.09
C SER A 39 7.54 -29.60 -21.58
N ILE A 40 6.66 -30.17 -20.77
CA ILE A 40 6.72 -30.05 -19.31
C ILE A 40 7.25 -31.36 -18.74
N SER A 41 8.44 -31.32 -18.18
CA SER A 41 8.98 -32.44 -17.39
C SER A 41 8.53 -32.31 -15.93
N PRO A 42 8.17 -33.42 -15.26
CA PRO A 42 7.87 -33.39 -13.84
C PRO A 42 9.07 -32.87 -13.04
N GLN A 43 8.88 -31.80 -12.28
CA GLN A 43 9.92 -31.30 -11.40
C GLN A 43 9.92 -32.08 -10.08
N HIS A 44 11.07 -32.53 -9.61
CA HIS A 44 11.23 -33.11 -8.29
C HIS A 44 11.08 -32.04 -7.21
N LEU A 45 10.18 -32.28 -6.27
CA LEU A 45 9.94 -31.40 -5.14
C LEU A 45 11.01 -31.70 -4.07
N THR A 46 11.91 -30.76 -3.87
CA THR A 46 12.72 -30.70 -2.66
C THR A 46 11.97 -29.83 -1.64
N THR A 47 11.51 -30.41 -0.56
CA THR A 47 10.92 -29.67 0.55
C THR A 47 12.03 -29.26 1.51
N SER A 48 12.27 -27.96 1.62
CA SER A 48 13.04 -27.42 2.75
C SER A 48 12.11 -27.34 3.97
N THR A 49 12.58 -27.78 5.14
CA THR A 49 11.73 -27.94 6.32
C THR A 49 11.71 -26.74 7.25
N THR A 50 12.57 -25.73 7.04
CA THR A 50 12.65 -24.55 7.90
C THR A 50 12.49 -23.26 7.09
N GLY A 51 11.37 -22.56 7.32
CA GLY A 51 11.16 -21.23 6.78
C GLY A 51 11.77 -20.17 7.70
N VAL A 52 12.57 -19.26 7.14
CA VAL A 52 13.07 -18.07 7.83
C VAL A 52 12.23 -16.87 7.39
N ARG A 53 11.90 -15.98 8.31
CA ARG A 53 11.12 -14.76 8.01
C ARG A 53 11.85 -13.55 8.52
N ARG A 54 12.05 -12.56 7.64
CA ARG A 54 12.79 -11.35 7.96
C ARG A 54 12.06 -10.08 7.52
N VAL A 55 12.19 -9.04 8.33
CA VAL A 55 11.80 -7.68 7.98
C VAL A 55 13.04 -6.95 7.51
N LEU A 56 13.07 -6.61 6.22
CA LEU A 56 14.20 -6.00 5.54
C LEU A 56 13.94 -4.52 5.31
N ALA A 57 14.72 -3.65 5.93
CA ALA A 57 14.72 -2.23 5.63
C ALA A 57 15.53 -1.98 4.34
N LEU A 58 14.89 -1.34 3.34
CA LEU A 58 15.50 -1.07 2.04
C LEU A 58 16.43 0.14 2.06
N ASP A 59 17.50 0.06 1.28
CA ASP A 59 18.40 1.18 1.05
C ASP A 59 17.72 2.32 0.30
N PHE A 60 17.98 3.54 0.74
CA PHE A 60 17.53 4.77 0.13
C PHE A 60 18.42 5.17 -1.04
N GLY A 61 17.86 5.95 -1.97
CA GLY A 61 18.58 6.43 -3.14
C GLY A 61 18.25 5.63 -4.41
N VAL A 62 18.97 5.99 -5.45
CA VAL A 62 18.74 5.54 -6.81
C VAL A 62 20.04 5.04 -7.41
N ASP A 63 19.99 3.89 -8.08
CA ASP A 63 21.11 3.30 -8.80
C ASP A 63 20.84 3.29 -10.31
N GLY A 64 21.91 3.18 -11.10
CA GLY A 64 21.84 3.13 -12.56
C GLY A 64 21.74 4.50 -13.22
N SER A 65 21.71 4.48 -14.54
CA SER A 65 21.60 5.67 -15.39
C SER A 65 20.63 5.42 -16.52
N ASP A 66 20.02 6.49 -17.02
CA ASP A 66 19.09 6.44 -18.15
C ASP A 66 18.05 5.30 -18.02
N ASP A 67 17.94 4.44 -19.01
CA ASP A 67 16.96 3.33 -19.04
C ASP A 67 17.21 2.24 -18.00
N THR A 68 18.35 2.25 -17.30
CA THR A 68 18.70 1.28 -16.25
C THR A 68 18.38 1.77 -14.84
N VAL A 69 17.92 3.02 -14.71
CA VAL A 69 17.65 3.64 -13.42
C VAL A 69 16.61 2.84 -12.62
N THR A 70 16.95 2.55 -11.36
CA THR A 70 16.08 1.80 -10.44
C THR A 70 16.30 2.28 -9.00
N ARG A 71 15.47 1.84 -8.06
CA ARG A 71 15.64 2.12 -6.63
C ARG A 71 16.80 1.30 -6.08
N ARG A 72 17.67 1.90 -5.26
CA ARG A 72 18.79 1.20 -4.60
C ARG A 72 18.32 0.01 -3.77
N GLY A 73 17.20 0.13 -3.08
CA GLY A 73 16.58 -0.98 -2.35
C GLY A 73 16.21 -2.16 -3.26
N PHE A 74 15.90 -1.93 -4.54
CA PHE A 74 15.62 -3.01 -5.48
C PHE A 74 16.90 -3.71 -5.97
N THR A 75 17.98 -2.95 -6.14
CA THR A 75 19.32 -3.51 -6.40
C THR A 75 19.78 -4.40 -5.23
N MET A 76 19.49 -3.98 -4.00
CA MET A 76 19.75 -4.77 -2.80
C MET A 76 18.99 -6.11 -2.80
N ILE A 77 17.69 -6.10 -3.14
CA ILE A 77 16.88 -7.34 -3.31
C ILE A 77 17.49 -8.20 -4.41
N ALA A 78 17.88 -7.63 -5.55
CA ALA A 78 18.51 -8.36 -6.65
C ALA A 78 19.83 -9.05 -6.22
N GLY A 79 20.63 -8.39 -5.39
CA GLY A 79 21.83 -8.99 -4.78
C GLY A 79 21.52 -10.21 -3.89
N ARG A 80 20.39 -10.13 -3.14
CA ARG A 80 19.91 -11.25 -2.31
C ARG A 80 19.44 -12.43 -3.19
N VAL A 81 18.68 -12.13 -4.22
CA VAL A 81 18.17 -13.11 -5.18
C VAL A 81 19.34 -13.80 -5.91
N ARG A 82 20.37 -13.06 -6.34
CA ARG A 82 21.56 -13.64 -7.00
C ARG A 82 22.18 -14.76 -6.16
N ARG A 83 22.38 -14.55 -4.87
CA ARG A 83 22.94 -15.58 -3.96
C ARG A 83 22.05 -16.83 -3.92
N VAL A 84 20.73 -16.65 -3.85
CA VAL A 84 19.76 -17.76 -3.86
C VAL A 84 19.82 -18.55 -5.18
N ILE A 85 20.00 -17.85 -6.31
CA ILE A 85 20.14 -18.48 -7.63
C ILE A 85 21.46 -19.26 -7.73
N GLU A 86 22.54 -18.73 -7.18
CA GLU A 86 23.85 -19.41 -7.12
C GLU A 86 23.78 -20.71 -6.30
N GLU A 87 22.93 -20.74 -5.26
CA GLU A 87 22.63 -21.96 -4.48
C GLU A 87 21.75 -22.98 -5.24
N GLY A 88 21.40 -22.72 -6.49
CA GLY A 88 20.54 -23.61 -7.28
C GLY A 88 19.03 -23.50 -6.98
N LYS A 89 18.62 -22.52 -6.19
CA LYS A 89 17.20 -22.28 -5.83
C LYS A 89 16.53 -21.27 -6.77
N THR A 90 15.26 -21.00 -6.56
CA THR A 90 14.43 -20.06 -7.33
C THR A 90 13.93 -18.91 -6.44
N ALA A 91 13.45 -17.83 -7.05
CA ALA A 91 13.01 -16.64 -6.33
C ALA A 91 11.66 -16.11 -6.83
N ILE A 92 10.85 -15.60 -5.91
CA ILE A 92 9.60 -14.89 -6.20
C ILE A 92 9.68 -13.51 -5.57
N ILE A 93 9.42 -12.47 -6.38
CA ILE A 93 9.35 -11.09 -5.91
C ILE A 93 7.96 -10.54 -6.23
N VAL A 94 7.27 -10.12 -5.18
CA VAL A 94 5.93 -9.54 -5.26
C VAL A 94 6.02 -8.05 -4.99
N VAL A 95 5.58 -7.25 -5.95
CA VAL A 95 5.58 -5.78 -5.87
C VAL A 95 4.15 -5.24 -5.96
N PRO A 96 3.86 -4.04 -5.43
CA PRO A 96 2.51 -3.51 -5.39
C PRO A 96 1.93 -3.22 -6.78
N ASP A 97 2.67 -2.52 -7.63
CA ASP A 97 2.16 -1.98 -8.87
C ASP A 97 3.10 -2.16 -10.08
N TRP A 98 2.68 -1.64 -11.22
CA TRP A 98 3.40 -1.76 -12.48
C TRP A 98 4.73 -0.97 -12.51
N ARG A 99 4.84 0.13 -11.74
CA ARG A 99 6.08 0.93 -11.67
C ARG A 99 7.16 0.18 -10.92
N ASP A 100 6.80 -0.31 -9.74
CA ASP A 100 7.71 -1.14 -8.96
C ASP A 100 8.08 -2.40 -9.72
N LEU A 101 7.14 -2.95 -10.52
CA LEU A 101 7.44 -4.09 -11.39
C LEU A 101 8.49 -3.74 -12.45
N GLU A 102 8.34 -2.62 -13.17
CA GLU A 102 9.33 -2.18 -14.17
C GLU A 102 10.71 -1.93 -13.53
N LEU A 103 10.74 -1.21 -12.41
CA LEU A 103 11.99 -0.89 -11.71
C LEU A 103 12.65 -2.15 -11.14
N MET A 104 11.87 -3.10 -10.63
CA MET A 104 12.38 -4.38 -10.15
C MET A 104 12.90 -5.25 -11.31
N MET A 105 12.23 -5.26 -12.47
CA MET A 105 12.72 -5.95 -13.66
C MET A 105 14.07 -5.37 -14.13
N ARG A 106 14.25 -4.04 -14.07
CA ARG A 106 15.56 -3.40 -14.32
C ARG A 106 16.62 -3.88 -13.34
N ALA A 107 16.29 -3.94 -12.04
CA ALA A 107 17.21 -4.43 -11.00
C ALA A 107 17.60 -5.91 -11.19
N MET A 108 16.69 -6.73 -11.73
CA MET A 108 16.94 -8.16 -12.00
C MET A 108 17.69 -8.41 -13.30
N ALA A 109 17.96 -7.39 -14.11
CA ALA A 109 18.69 -7.56 -15.38
C ALA A 109 20.05 -8.22 -15.16
N GLY A 110 20.30 -9.31 -15.87
CA GLY A 110 21.57 -10.06 -15.78
C GLY A 110 21.72 -10.94 -14.53
N VAL A 111 20.73 -11.07 -13.66
CA VAL A 111 20.79 -12.00 -12.51
C VAL A 111 20.56 -13.45 -12.96
N ALA A 112 19.43 -13.72 -13.57
CA ALA A 112 19.07 -15.00 -14.18
C ALA A 112 17.84 -14.82 -15.07
N HIS A 113 17.37 -15.90 -15.70
CA HIS A 113 16.17 -15.86 -16.50
C HIS A 113 14.96 -15.51 -15.62
N THR A 114 14.42 -14.31 -15.84
CA THR A 114 13.37 -13.67 -15.06
C THR A 114 12.09 -13.56 -15.87
N VAL A 115 10.98 -14.07 -15.33
CA VAL A 115 9.65 -13.96 -15.94
C VAL A 115 8.85 -12.86 -15.24
N ARG A 116 8.31 -11.94 -16.05
CA ARG A 116 7.34 -10.94 -15.64
C ARG A 116 5.97 -11.59 -15.40
N TRP A 117 5.37 -11.35 -14.24
CA TRP A 117 4.09 -11.96 -13.84
C TRP A 117 3.05 -10.92 -13.46
N ASP A 118 2.31 -10.48 -14.45
CA ASP A 118 1.23 -9.51 -14.31
C ASP A 118 0.09 -9.77 -15.31
N SER A 119 -0.90 -8.88 -15.32
CA SER A 119 -2.03 -8.96 -16.25
C SER A 119 -1.71 -8.44 -17.66
N SER A 120 -0.51 -7.95 -17.92
CA SER A 120 -0.11 -7.44 -19.24
C SER A 120 0.00 -8.54 -20.28
N GLY A 121 -0.16 -8.14 -21.54
CA GLY A 121 -0.11 -9.05 -22.68
C GLY A 121 -1.41 -9.82 -22.94
N THR A 122 -1.42 -10.56 -24.04
CA THR A 122 -2.54 -11.39 -24.47
C THR A 122 -2.74 -12.61 -23.56
N PRO A 123 -3.93 -13.24 -23.55
CA PRO A 123 -4.13 -14.49 -22.83
C PRO A 123 -3.13 -15.61 -23.21
N SER A 124 -2.72 -15.66 -24.48
CA SER A 124 -1.73 -16.64 -24.94
C SER A 124 -0.34 -16.38 -24.38
N GLU A 125 0.10 -15.12 -24.32
CA GLU A 125 1.38 -14.74 -23.73
C GLU A 125 1.41 -15.01 -22.23
N ARG A 126 0.32 -14.71 -21.50
CA ARG A 126 0.22 -15.05 -20.09
C ARG A 126 0.28 -16.55 -19.84
N TYR A 127 -0.38 -17.33 -20.69
CA TYR A 127 -0.32 -18.79 -20.60
C TYR A 127 1.08 -19.33 -20.95
N ALA A 128 1.77 -18.75 -21.92
CA ALA A 128 3.16 -19.10 -22.25
C ALA A 128 4.10 -18.86 -21.07
N ARG A 129 4.01 -17.68 -20.43
CA ARG A 129 4.77 -17.36 -19.21
C ARG A 129 4.48 -18.35 -18.06
N TYR A 130 3.22 -18.73 -17.89
CA TYR A 130 2.84 -19.75 -16.89
C TYR A 130 3.51 -21.09 -17.17
N LEU A 131 3.51 -21.56 -18.42
CA LEU A 131 4.15 -22.82 -18.82
C LEU A 131 5.68 -22.76 -18.69
N GLU A 132 6.28 -21.63 -19.02
CA GLU A 132 7.71 -21.36 -18.86
C GLU A 132 8.16 -21.50 -17.40
N VAL A 133 7.39 -20.92 -16.47
CA VAL A 133 7.64 -21.09 -15.02
C VAL A 133 7.40 -22.54 -14.59
N LEU A 134 6.33 -23.17 -15.07
CA LEU A 134 5.97 -24.54 -14.72
C LEU A 134 6.99 -25.56 -15.23
N SER A 135 7.63 -25.31 -16.37
CA SER A 135 8.69 -26.18 -16.93
C SER A 135 10.01 -26.07 -16.18
N GLY A 136 10.20 -25.04 -15.34
CA GLY A 136 11.44 -24.77 -14.62
C GLY A 136 12.51 -24.07 -15.43
N SER A 137 12.20 -23.60 -16.66
CA SER A 137 13.13 -22.77 -17.44
C SER A 137 13.33 -21.39 -16.81
N ALA A 138 12.30 -20.84 -16.18
CA ALA A 138 12.41 -19.62 -15.39
C ALA A 138 12.93 -19.90 -13.98
N ARG A 139 13.85 -19.06 -13.50
CA ARG A 139 14.43 -19.15 -12.15
C ARG A 139 13.92 -18.07 -11.22
N ILE A 140 13.44 -16.96 -11.78
CA ILE A 140 12.96 -15.80 -11.05
C ILE A 140 11.59 -15.42 -11.62
N VAL A 141 10.64 -15.15 -10.72
CA VAL A 141 9.36 -14.52 -11.07
C VAL A 141 9.28 -13.18 -10.35
N VAL A 142 9.05 -12.11 -11.10
CA VAL A 142 8.75 -10.78 -10.58
C VAL A 142 7.34 -10.39 -11.03
N GLY A 143 6.49 -9.99 -10.11
CA GLY A 143 5.13 -9.63 -10.50
C GLY A 143 4.32 -8.97 -9.39
N THR A 144 3.07 -8.65 -9.73
CA THR A 144 2.12 -8.12 -8.75
C THR A 144 1.52 -9.24 -7.90
N ARG A 145 0.52 -8.95 -7.09
CA ARG A 145 -0.07 -9.85 -6.08
C ARG A 145 -0.25 -11.33 -6.49
N SER A 146 -0.59 -11.61 -7.74
CA SER A 146 -0.74 -13.01 -8.20
C SER A 146 0.57 -13.77 -8.37
N ALA A 147 1.72 -13.08 -8.40
CA ALA A 147 3.04 -13.71 -8.52
C ALA A 147 3.36 -14.64 -7.35
N VAL A 148 2.79 -14.38 -6.17
CA VAL A 148 2.94 -15.25 -5.00
C VAL A 148 2.47 -16.70 -5.24
N PHE A 149 1.61 -16.93 -6.23
CA PHE A 149 1.12 -18.24 -6.65
C PHE A 149 1.89 -18.85 -7.82
N ALA A 150 2.92 -18.19 -8.34
CA ALA A 150 3.69 -18.71 -9.48
C ALA A 150 4.17 -20.16 -9.20
N PRO A 151 4.04 -21.09 -10.17
CA PRO A 151 4.31 -22.51 -9.95
C PRO A 151 5.82 -22.85 -9.92
N LEU A 152 6.65 -21.95 -9.37
CA LEU A 152 8.06 -22.22 -9.10
C LEU A 152 8.20 -23.29 -8.03
N THR A 153 9.23 -24.10 -8.18
CA THR A 153 9.65 -25.12 -7.19
C THR A 153 11.02 -24.78 -6.62
N ASN A 154 11.39 -25.36 -5.50
CA ASN A 154 12.64 -25.11 -4.80
C ASN A 154 12.86 -23.60 -4.52
N VAL A 155 11.81 -22.94 -4.00
CA VAL A 155 11.83 -21.50 -3.74
C VAL A 155 12.76 -21.21 -2.56
N GLY A 156 13.86 -20.51 -2.83
CA GLY A 156 14.82 -20.11 -1.81
C GLY A 156 14.45 -18.79 -1.14
N VAL A 157 13.80 -17.88 -1.88
CA VAL A 157 13.34 -16.61 -1.34
C VAL A 157 12.01 -16.17 -1.93
N ILE A 158 11.14 -15.66 -1.08
CA ILE A 158 9.95 -14.90 -1.45
C ILE A 158 10.12 -13.49 -0.87
N ALA A 159 10.18 -12.47 -1.70
CA ALA A 159 10.22 -11.07 -1.26
C ALA A 159 8.87 -10.41 -1.52
N VAL A 160 8.24 -9.87 -0.48
CA VAL A 160 7.04 -9.02 -0.58
C VAL A 160 7.47 -7.59 -0.32
N VAL A 161 7.43 -6.76 -1.35
CA VAL A 161 7.84 -5.36 -1.29
C VAL A 161 6.65 -4.51 -0.87
N ASP A 162 6.84 -3.66 0.13
CA ASP A 162 5.81 -2.76 0.67
C ASP A 162 4.53 -3.52 1.05
N ASP A 163 4.67 -4.48 1.97
CA ASP A 163 3.66 -5.47 2.33
C ASP A 163 2.33 -4.90 2.84
N SER A 164 2.31 -3.63 3.25
CA SER A 164 1.10 -2.91 3.68
C SER A 164 0.39 -2.17 2.54
N ASP A 165 0.90 -2.20 1.31
CA ASP A 165 0.20 -1.57 0.19
C ASP A 165 -1.13 -2.30 -0.10
N PRO A 166 -2.26 -1.57 -0.17
CA PRO A 166 -3.56 -2.17 -0.45
C PRO A 166 -3.65 -2.87 -1.81
N LEU A 167 -2.75 -2.57 -2.75
CA LEU A 167 -2.67 -3.25 -4.05
C LEU A 167 -2.26 -4.72 -3.95
N HIS A 168 -1.71 -5.16 -2.80
CA HIS A 168 -1.48 -6.57 -2.51
C HIS A 168 -2.77 -7.35 -2.23
N SER A 169 -3.89 -6.68 -1.99
CA SER A 169 -5.19 -7.32 -1.79
C SER A 169 -5.92 -7.51 -3.11
N GLU A 170 -6.48 -8.72 -3.33
CA GLU A 170 -7.32 -9.02 -4.48
C GLU A 170 -8.68 -8.34 -4.34
N GLN A 171 -9.19 -7.77 -5.43
CA GLN A 171 -10.48 -7.07 -5.45
C GLN A 171 -11.67 -8.00 -5.68
N ILE A 172 -11.40 -9.26 -6.02
CA ILE A 172 -12.42 -10.29 -6.30
C ILE A 172 -12.35 -11.35 -5.19
N ALA A 173 -13.51 -11.89 -4.82
CA ALA A 173 -13.60 -12.96 -3.85
C ALA A 173 -12.65 -14.14 -4.19
N PRO A 174 -11.96 -14.67 -3.20
CA PRO A 174 -12.07 -14.48 -1.75
C PRO A 174 -11.18 -13.37 -1.16
N TYR A 175 -10.87 -12.31 -1.88
CA TYR A 175 -10.18 -11.08 -1.46
C TYR A 175 -8.82 -11.34 -0.78
N VAL A 176 -8.03 -12.17 -1.39
CA VAL A 176 -6.76 -12.67 -0.86
C VAL A 176 -5.70 -11.57 -0.82
N ASN A 177 -4.92 -11.50 0.27
CA ASN A 177 -3.75 -10.63 0.35
C ASN A 177 -2.46 -11.40 0.07
N ALA A 178 -1.60 -10.89 -0.81
CA ALA A 178 -0.36 -11.56 -1.22
C ALA A 178 0.63 -11.80 -0.07
N ARG A 179 0.72 -10.88 0.91
CA ARG A 179 1.51 -11.08 2.14
C ARG A 179 1.09 -12.34 2.89
N ASP A 180 -0.22 -12.52 3.09
CA ASP A 180 -0.76 -13.67 3.84
C ASP A 180 -0.55 -14.98 3.08
N VAL A 181 -0.65 -14.94 1.75
CA VAL A 181 -0.32 -16.10 0.90
C VAL A 181 1.17 -16.42 0.98
N ALA A 182 2.05 -15.41 0.96
CA ALA A 182 3.49 -15.61 1.09
C ALA A 182 3.86 -16.28 2.42
N VAL A 183 3.19 -15.90 3.53
CA VAL A 183 3.34 -16.57 4.83
C VAL A 183 2.95 -18.04 4.73
N LEU A 184 1.77 -18.38 4.22
CA LEU A 184 1.32 -19.76 4.06
C LEU A 184 2.26 -20.57 3.15
N ARG A 185 2.74 -19.96 2.06
CA ARG A 185 3.68 -20.59 1.15
C ARG A 185 5.01 -20.90 1.82
N ASN A 186 5.56 -19.94 2.58
CA ASN A 186 6.77 -20.13 3.36
C ASN A 186 6.63 -21.22 4.42
N GLU A 187 5.46 -21.37 5.05
CA GLU A 187 5.17 -22.46 5.97
C GLU A 187 5.17 -23.84 5.29
N PHE A 188 4.74 -23.92 4.03
CA PHE A 188 4.64 -25.17 3.31
C PHE A 188 5.91 -25.58 2.56
N GLU A 189 6.64 -24.59 2.04
CA GLU A 189 7.76 -24.81 1.13
C GLU A 189 9.12 -24.48 1.78
N GLY A 190 9.13 -23.77 2.92
CA GLY A 190 10.35 -23.30 3.57
C GLY A 190 10.97 -22.12 2.82
N GLY A 191 12.30 -22.01 2.90
CA GLY A 191 13.03 -20.89 2.32
C GLY A 191 12.96 -19.62 3.14
N GLU A 192 13.39 -18.51 2.57
CA GLU A 192 13.36 -17.20 3.21
C GLU A 192 12.14 -16.39 2.73
N LEU A 193 11.39 -15.81 3.66
CA LEU A 193 10.36 -14.82 3.39
C LEU A 193 10.86 -13.45 3.85
N LEU A 194 10.97 -12.51 2.91
CA LEU A 194 11.38 -11.13 3.16
C LEU A 194 10.16 -10.21 3.06
N PHE A 195 9.88 -9.49 4.13
CA PHE A 195 9.02 -8.32 4.09
C PHE A 195 9.91 -7.10 3.90
N ALA A 196 9.98 -6.59 2.67
CA ALA A 196 10.94 -5.56 2.27
C ALA A 196 10.24 -4.21 2.11
N GLY A 197 10.73 -3.16 2.77
CA GLY A 197 10.14 -1.82 2.67
C GLY A 197 11.05 -0.75 3.23
N TYR A 198 10.76 0.51 2.92
CA TYR A 198 11.47 1.66 3.51
C TYR A 198 11.05 1.89 4.97
N ALA A 199 9.87 1.46 5.34
CA ALA A 199 9.36 1.42 6.69
C ALA A 199 8.62 0.09 6.93
N PRO A 200 8.58 -0.44 8.17
CA PRO A 200 7.82 -1.64 8.46
C PRO A 200 6.31 -1.36 8.42
N SER A 201 5.51 -2.40 8.17
CA SER A 201 4.06 -2.37 8.39
C SER A 201 3.71 -2.66 9.86
N VAL A 202 2.49 -2.35 10.28
CA VAL A 202 2.00 -2.72 11.61
C VAL A 202 1.89 -4.24 11.75
N GLU A 203 1.61 -4.95 10.65
CA GLU A 203 1.60 -6.41 10.61
C GLU A 203 3.00 -7.00 10.81
N THR A 204 4.02 -6.47 10.14
CA THR A 204 5.41 -6.93 10.33
C THR A 204 5.96 -6.57 11.70
N ALA A 205 5.59 -5.40 12.24
CA ALA A 205 5.90 -5.05 13.63
C ALA A 205 5.30 -6.09 14.61
N ARG A 206 4.04 -6.51 14.37
CA ARG A 206 3.42 -7.57 15.16
C ARG A 206 4.13 -8.92 14.98
N TYR A 207 4.57 -9.27 13.77
CA TYR A 207 5.33 -10.51 13.54
C TYR A 207 6.64 -10.52 14.31
N ARG A 208 7.35 -9.39 14.39
CA ARG A 208 8.56 -9.25 15.21
C ARG A 208 8.25 -9.40 16.69
N ASP A 209 7.24 -8.71 17.19
CA ASP A 209 6.83 -8.74 18.60
C ASP A 209 6.45 -10.15 19.08
N LEU A 210 5.93 -10.99 18.19
CA LEU A 210 5.61 -12.40 18.45
C LEU A 210 6.77 -13.36 18.21
N GLY A 211 7.94 -12.91 17.79
CA GLY A 211 9.04 -13.76 17.38
C GLY A 211 8.76 -14.59 16.12
N PHE A 212 7.75 -14.20 15.32
CA PHE A 212 7.38 -14.87 14.09
C PHE A 212 8.26 -14.44 12.91
N ALA A 213 8.80 -13.25 12.96
CA ALA A 213 9.81 -12.73 12.03
C ALA A 213 10.90 -11.99 12.80
N GLU A 214 12.10 -11.94 12.23
CA GLU A 214 13.26 -11.23 12.77
C GLU A 214 13.58 -10.01 11.91
N ASN A 215 14.25 -9.01 12.48
CA ASN A 215 14.85 -7.97 11.66
C ASN A 215 16.02 -8.54 10.85
N ASP A 216 16.11 -8.15 9.59
CA ASP A 216 17.35 -8.33 8.85
C ASP A 216 18.43 -7.46 9.53
N PRO A 217 19.70 -7.96 9.61
CA PRO A 217 20.76 -7.20 10.27
C PRO A 217 21.17 -5.92 9.52
N HIS A 218 20.72 -5.77 8.25
CA HIS A 218 21.02 -4.60 7.45
C HIS A 218 20.36 -3.34 8.01
N GLN A 219 21.15 -2.26 8.09
CA GLN A 219 20.71 -0.95 8.56
C GLN A 219 20.93 0.08 7.45
N PRO A 220 19.88 0.57 6.79
CA PRO A 220 20.01 1.55 5.72
C PRO A 220 20.43 2.93 6.26
N VAL A 221 21.24 3.64 5.50
CA VAL A 221 21.49 5.06 5.74
C VAL A 221 20.26 5.83 5.26
N ARG A 222 19.61 6.54 6.19
CA ARG A 222 18.42 7.32 5.88
C ARG A 222 18.78 8.73 5.39
N PRO A 223 18.01 9.31 4.48
CA PRO A 223 18.25 10.66 3.99
C PRO A 223 18.01 11.69 5.10
N ARG A 224 18.62 12.87 4.94
CA ARG A 224 18.36 14.00 5.82
C ARG A 224 16.93 14.51 5.63
N ILE A 225 16.15 14.52 6.70
CA ILE A 225 14.78 15.04 6.72
C ILE A 225 14.72 16.31 7.57
N VAL A 226 14.15 17.36 7.02
CA VAL A 226 14.03 18.68 7.64
C VAL A 226 12.55 19.02 7.81
N LEU A 227 12.14 19.34 9.03
CA LEU A 227 10.80 19.87 9.30
C LEU A 227 10.77 21.34 8.83
N ALA A 228 9.96 21.61 7.84
CA ALA A 228 9.84 22.94 7.24
C ALA A 228 8.52 23.59 7.70
N ASN A 229 8.55 24.15 8.89
CA ASN A 229 7.44 24.88 9.47
C ASN A 229 7.81 26.37 9.56
N ASP A 230 6.88 27.27 9.24
CA ASP A 230 7.08 28.69 9.51
C ASP A 230 6.90 28.92 11.02
N SER A 231 7.90 29.59 11.63
CA SER A 231 7.96 29.83 13.08
C SER A 231 7.18 31.05 13.54
N ASP A 232 6.65 31.86 12.62
CA ASP A 232 5.96 33.10 12.92
C ASP A 232 4.44 32.98 12.83
N GLU A 233 3.73 33.56 13.80
CA GLU A 233 2.27 33.74 13.81
C GLU A 233 1.76 34.73 12.72
N SER A 234 2.64 35.15 11.81
CA SER A 234 2.34 36.08 10.71
C SER A 234 1.47 35.41 9.62
N ALA A 235 0.93 36.20 8.72
CA ALA A 235 0.16 35.73 7.55
C ALA A 235 0.92 34.68 6.69
N ALA A 236 2.25 34.63 6.79
CA ALA A 236 3.12 33.65 6.17
C ALA A 236 2.93 32.24 6.78
N ALA A 237 2.58 32.13 8.06
CA ALA A 237 2.33 30.85 8.73
C ALA A 237 1.11 30.10 8.17
N HIS A 238 0.25 30.77 7.41
CA HIS A 238 -0.91 30.20 6.73
C HIS A 238 -0.64 29.88 5.26
N SER A 239 0.60 30.12 4.78
CA SER A 239 0.99 29.74 3.42
C SER A 239 1.06 28.23 3.29
N ARG A 240 0.46 27.67 2.22
CA ARG A 240 0.55 26.24 1.92
C ARG A 240 1.99 25.75 1.71
N ILE A 241 2.84 26.62 1.19
CA ILE A 241 4.26 26.33 0.97
C ILE A 241 5.07 27.27 1.88
N PRO A 242 5.71 26.76 2.93
CA PRO A 242 6.53 27.56 3.84
C PRO A 242 7.65 28.31 3.13
N SER A 243 8.03 29.47 3.65
CA SER A 243 9.08 30.32 3.07
C SER A 243 10.44 29.61 2.97
N ALA A 244 10.74 28.73 3.93
CA ALA A 244 11.93 27.90 3.92
C ALA A 244 11.93 26.92 2.74
N VAL A 245 10.76 26.32 2.45
CA VAL A 245 10.56 25.40 1.32
C VAL A 245 10.75 26.15 -0.01
N TRP A 246 10.17 27.35 -0.16
CA TRP A 246 10.36 28.20 -1.34
C TRP A 246 11.82 28.49 -1.64
N ARG A 247 12.59 28.89 -0.65
CA ARG A 247 14.03 29.14 -0.78
C ARG A 247 14.76 27.90 -1.25
N ARG A 248 14.50 26.76 -0.61
CA ARG A 248 15.18 25.51 -0.94
C ARG A 248 14.84 25.03 -2.35
N ILE A 249 13.58 25.11 -2.77
CA ILE A 249 13.19 24.79 -4.15
C ILE A 249 13.98 25.67 -5.12
N LYS A 250 14.03 26.99 -4.88
CA LYS A 250 14.73 27.97 -5.75
C LYS A 250 16.21 27.63 -5.90
N ASP A 251 16.88 27.34 -4.78
CA ASP A 251 18.33 27.06 -4.78
C ASP A 251 18.64 25.74 -5.50
N THR A 252 17.81 24.72 -5.29
CA THR A 252 18.05 23.37 -5.82
C THR A 252 17.66 23.24 -7.29
N VAL A 253 16.52 23.82 -7.69
CA VAL A 253 15.98 23.67 -9.05
C VAL A 253 16.84 24.30 -10.13
N ALA A 254 17.74 25.20 -9.76
CA ALA A 254 18.70 25.80 -10.69
C ALA A 254 19.68 24.77 -11.30
N THR A 255 19.97 23.69 -10.60
CA THR A 255 20.98 22.70 -10.99
C THR A 255 20.47 21.28 -11.07
N ARG A 256 19.43 20.92 -10.32
CA ARG A 256 18.92 19.55 -10.20
C ARG A 256 17.39 19.50 -10.17
N PRO A 257 16.76 18.37 -10.52
CA PRO A 257 15.32 18.22 -10.37
C PRO A 257 14.90 18.23 -8.90
N VAL A 258 13.72 18.79 -8.65
CA VAL A 258 13.07 18.84 -7.34
C VAL A 258 11.72 18.13 -7.43
N LEU A 259 11.47 17.18 -6.54
CA LEU A 259 10.17 16.52 -6.42
C LEU A 259 9.31 17.25 -5.40
N VAL A 260 8.09 17.58 -5.79
CA VAL A 260 7.05 18.13 -4.91
C VAL A 260 5.90 17.13 -4.84
N LEU A 261 5.83 16.41 -3.73
CA LEU A 261 4.77 15.43 -3.46
C LEU A 261 3.54 16.18 -2.94
N VAL A 262 2.38 15.88 -3.54
CA VAL A 262 1.09 16.45 -3.14
C VAL A 262 0.08 15.33 -2.86
N ALA A 263 -0.87 15.60 -1.97
CA ALA A 263 -1.97 14.67 -1.71
C ALA A 263 -2.79 14.41 -2.98
N ARG A 264 -3.29 13.18 -3.14
CA ARG A 264 -4.18 12.85 -4.28
C ARG A 264 -5.45 13.69 -4.23
N PRO A 265 -5.92 14.25 -5.36
CA PRO A 265 -7.23 14.88 -5.44
C PRO A 265 -8.33 13.89 -5.03
N GLY A 266 -9.24 14.31 -4.18
CA GLY A 266 -10.37 13.47 -3.75
C GLY A 266 -10.08 12.53 -2.57
N PHE A 267 -8.82 12.34 -2.16
CA PHE A 267 -8.49 11.49 -1.00
C PHE A 267 -9.06 12.03 0.32
N THR A 268 -9.19 13.34 0.45
CA THR A 268 -9.98 13.98 1.50
C THR A 268 -10.45 15.34 1.01
N PRO A 269 -11.62 15.48 0.40
CA PRO A 269 -12.20 16.78 0.14
C PRO A 269 -12.67 17.36 1.49
N GLN A 270 -11.71 17.65 2.38
CA GLN A 270 -11.97 18.46 3.57
C GLN A 270 -12.55 19.77 3.09
N ILE A 271 -13.44 20.34 3.85
CA ILE A 271 -13.96 21.66 3.57
C ILE A 271 -13.43 22.67 4.58
N LEU A 272 -13.05 23.79 4.04
CA LEU A 272 -12.52 24.93 4.80
C LEU A 272 -13.49 26.10 4.71
N CYS A 273 -13.51 26.91 5.74
CA CYS A 273 -14.18 28.20 5.66
C CYS A 273 -13.57 29.03 4.52
N ALA A 274 -14.42 29.58 3.65
CA ALA A 274 -13.97 30.40 2.53
C ALA A 274 -13.31 31.72 3.01
N GLN A 275 -13.65 32.17 4.23
CA GLN A 275 -13.20 33.43 4.79
C GLN A 275 -11.94 33.31 5.63
N CYS A 276 -11.90 32.42 6.63
CA CYS A 276 -10.77 32.29 7.56
C CYS A 276 -9.96 31.01 7.38
N ARG A 277 -10.33 30.14 6.43
CA ARG A 277 -9.65 28.87 6.12
C ARG A 277 -9.68 27.82 7.26
N ALA A 278 -10.39 28.06 8.35
CA ALA A 278 -10.58 27.08 9.40
C ALA A 278 -11.25 25.80 8.87
N ILE A 279 -10.81 24.65 9.34
CA ILE A 279 -11.35 23.34 8.95
C ILE A 279 -12.76 23.18 9.54
N PHE A 280 -13.71 22.77 8.72
CA PHE A 280 -15.07 22.48 9.17
C PHE A 280 -15.13 21.12 9.85
N ARG A 281 -15.67 21.10 11.08
CA ARG A 281 -15.80 19.89 11.89
C ARG A 281 -17.28 19.56 12.16
N CYS A 282 -17.57 18.28 12.28
CA CYS A 282 -18.88 17.78 12.59
C CYS A 282 -19.31 18.20 13.99
N VAL A 283 -20.51 18.78 14.12
CA VAL A 283 -21.07 19.18 15.43
C VAL A 283 -21.39 17.98 16.33
N ARG A 284 -21.53 16.76 15.77
CA ARG A 284 -21.84 15.54 16.53
C ARG A 284 -20.62 14.81 17.06
N CYS A 285 -19.56 14.70 16.27
CA CYS A 285 -18.40 13.87 16.61
C CYS A 285 -17.05 14.57 16.44
N SER A 286 -17.06 15.88 16.17
CA SER A 286 -15.88 16.72 15.96
C SER A 286 -14.95 16.29 14.82
N SER A 287 -15.29 15.26 14.07
CA SER A 287 -14.55 14.80 12.92
C SER A 287 -14.62 15.81 11.77
N ILE A 288 -13.64 15.75 10.86
CA ILE A 288 -13.57 16.66 9.72
C ILE A 288 -14.73 16.41 8.75
N LEU A 289 -15.34 17.50 8.27
CA LEU A 289 -16.40 17.41 7.27
C LEU A 289 -15.81 17.33 5.86
N ALA A 290 -16.49 16.55 5.02
CA ALA A 290 -16.23 16.46 3.59
C ALA A 290 -17.46 16.94 2.80
N ALA A 291 -17.25 17.43 1.58
CA ALA A 291 -18.33 17.70 0.65
C ALA A 291 -17.97 17.27 -0.76
N LYS A 292 -18.91 16.66 -1.47
CA LYS A 292 -18.84 16.52 -2.93
C LYS A 292 -18.98 17.91 -3.56
N ARG A 293 -18.52 18.07 -4.82
CA ARG A 293 -18.61 19.36 -5.53
C ARG A 293 -19.99 20.00 -5.52
N SER A 294 -21.04 19.19 -5.41
CA SER A 294 -22.44 19.63 -5.30
C SER A 294 -23.09 18.84 -4.18
N GLY A 295 -23.50 19.51 -3.10
CA GLY A 295 -24.22 18.90 -1.99
C GLY A 295 -23.81 19.47 -0.63
N PRO A 296 -24.63 19.22 0.40
CA PRO A 296 -24.31 19.68 1.74
C PRO A 296 -23.13 18.90 2.33
N PRO A 297 -22.32 19.54 3.19
CA PRO A 297 -21.25 18.86 3.90
C PRO A 297 -21.75 17.67 4.71
N THR A 298 -21.05 16.55 4.61
CA THR A 298 -21.42 15.31 5.33
C THR A 298 -20.23 14.83 6.16
N CYS A 299 -20.49 14.37 7.35
CA CYS A 299 -19.47 13.75 8.19
C CYS A 299 -19.21 12.32 7.74
N ARG A 300 -17.99 12.00 7.37
CA ARG A 300 -17.59 10.66 6.95
C ARG A 300 -17.58 9.63 8.09
N VAL A 301 -17.45 10.09 9.32
CA VAL A 301 -17.34 9.20 10.50
C VAL A 301 -18.72 8.82 11.03
N CYS A 302 -19.63 9.80 11.21
CA CYS A 302 -20.95 9.53 11.79
C CYS A 302 -22.13 9.68 10.80
N GLY A 303 -21.85 9.96 9.52
CA GLY A 303 -22.86 10.11 8.46
C GLY A 303 -23.75 11.35 8.57
N HIS A 304 -23.55 12.22 9.59
CA HIS A 304 -24.39 13.40 9.77
C HIS A 304 -24.20 14.42 8.65
N THR A 305 -25.30 14.82 8.02
CA THR A 305 -25.33 15.82 6.95
C THR A 305 -25.63 17.20 7.54
N HIS A 306 -24.79 18.19 7.18
CA HIS A 306 -24.91 19.57 7.63
C HIS A 306 -25.55 20.42 6.55
N VAL A 307 -26.85 20.61 6.62
CA VAL A 307 -27.63 21.44 5.64
C VAL A 307 -27.26 22.92 5.78
N SER A 308 -27.01 23.37 6.99
CA SER A 308 -26.47 24.71 7.30
C SER A 308 -25.27 24.56 8.24
N TYR A 309 -24.18 25.22 7.91
CA TYR A 309 -23.00 25.22 8.75
C TYR A 309 -22.44 26.64 8.88
N GLU A 310 -22.07 26.99 10.08
CA GLU A 310 -21.43 28.26 10.40
C GLU A 310 -20.04 28.00 11.00
N CYS A 311 -19.03 28.72 10.51
CA CYS A 311 -17.67 28.58 10.97
C CYS A 311 -17.55 28.98 12.45
N THR A 312 -17.00 28.10 13.26
CA THR A 312 -16.79 28.35 14.70
C THR A 312 -15.78 29.45 15.00
N SER A 313 -14.94 29.82 14.02
CA SER A 313 -13.90 30.83 14.18
C SER A 313 -14.30 32.22 13.69
N CYS A 314 -15.06 32.34 12.59
CA CYS A 314 -15.39 33.64 12.00
C CYS A 314 -16.85 33.79 11.59
N HIS A 315 -17.70 32.82 11.92
CA HIS A 315 -19.12 32.79 11.61
C HIS A 315 -19.46 32.82 10.10
N GLY A 316 -18.46 32.61 9.23
CA GLY A 316 -18.66 32.50 7.79
C GLY A 316 -19.44 31.24 7.41
N ARG A 317 -20.37 31.34 6.44
CA ARG A 317 -21.23 30.23 6.01
C ARG A 317 -20.84 29.62 4.67
N ARG A 318 -19.84 30.19 3.99
CA ARG A 318 -19.33 29.65 2.74
C ARG A 318 -18.12 28.77 3.00
N TRP A 319 -18.06 27.67 2.27
CA TRP A 319 -16.93 26.74 2.33
C TRP A 319 -16.31 26.56 0.94
N VAL A 320 -15.07 26.13 0.95
CA VAL A 320 -14.30 25.74 -0.22
C VAL A 320 -13.65 24.39 0.03
N PRO A 321 -13.57 23.53 -0.98
CA PRO A 321 -12.83 22.28 -0.80
C PRO A 321 -11.36 22.59 -0.51
N SER A 322 -10.80 21.88 0.43
CA SER A 322 -9.35 21.90 0.65
C SER A 322 -8.71 20.91 -0.32
N GLY A 323 -7.64 21.30 -0.93
CA GLY A 323 -6.89 20.43 -1.81
C GLY A 323 -6.73 21.07 -3.18
N ASN A 324 -5.49 21.39 -3.46
CA ASN A 324 -5.04 21.75 -4.78
C ASN A 324 -4.46 20.46 -5.36
N GLY A 325 -5.07 19.92 -6.41
CA GLY A 325 -4.51 18.79 -7.14
C GLY A 325 -3.13 19.14 -7.73
N SER A 326 -2.47 18.13 -8.31
CA SER A 326 -1.18 18.27 -8.98
C SER A 326 -1.16 19.41 -10.01
N GLU A 327 -2.18 19.51 -10.83
CA GLU A 327 -2.32 20.57 -11.86
C GLU A 327 -2.29 21.98 -11.27
N ARG A 328 -3.08 22.24 -10.21
CA ARG A 328 -3.10 23.56 -9.59
C ARG A 328 -1.78 23.91 -8.91
N THR A 329 -1.16 22.93 -8.24
CA THR A 329 0.16 23.12 -7.65
C THR A 329 1.22 23.39 -8.72
N ALA A 330 1.17 22.67 -9.84
CA ALA A 330 2.07 22.91 -10.98
C ALA A 330 1.89 24.30 -11.57
N LEU A 331 0.66 24.80 -11.69
CA LEU A 331 0.39 26.17 -12.14
C LEU A 331 0.92 27.24 -11.16
N GLU A 332 0.73 27.02 -9.85
CA GLU A 332 1.24 27.93 -8.82
C GLU A 332 2.77 27.97 -8.83
N LEU A 333 3.42 26.82 -8.89
CA LEU A 333 4.88 26.72 -8.97
C LEU A 333 5.43 27.25 -10.31
N GLY A 334 4.79 26.98 -11.44
CA GLY A 334 5.20 27.48 -12.74
C GLY A 334 5.17 29.01 -12.83
N LYS A 335 4.20 29.66 -12.19
CA LYS A 335 4.14 31.14 -12.08
C LYS A 335 5.24 31.68 -11.17
N ALA A 336 5.59 30.97 -10.12
CA ALA A 336 6.58 31.39 -9.13
C ALA A 336 8.03 31.16 -9.60
N PHE A 337 8.26 30.21 -10.50
CA PHE A 337 9.56 29.87 -11.06
C PHE A 337 9.57 29.99 -12.59
N PRO A 338 9.52 31.24 -13.15
CA PRO A 338 9.51 31.43 -14.59
C PRO A 338 10.75 30.82 -15.25
N GLY A 339 10.56 30.12 -16.37
CA GLY A 339 11.64 29.46 -17.11
C GLY A 339 12.05 28.07 -16.59
N VAL A 340 11.52 27.63 -15.45
CA VAL A 340 11.73 26.26 -14.98
C VAL A 340 10.70 25.32 -15.61
N ASN A 341 11.17 24.18 -16.13
CA ASN A 341 10.28 23.14 -16.65
C ASN A 341 9.49 22.50 -15.52
N VAL A 342 8.16 22.48 -15.61
CA VAL A 342 7.27 21.83 -14.64
C VAL A 342 6.68 20.56 -15.24
N ILE A 343 6.93 19.44 -14.59
CA ILE A 343 6.43 18.10 -14.98
C ILE A 343 5.35 17.70 -13.99
N ILE A 344 4.19 17.30 -14.49
CA ILE A 344 3.10 16.74 -13.68
C ILE A 344 3.18 15.21 -13.76
N ALA A 345 3.11 14.55 -12.61
CA ALA A 345 3.07 13.10 -12.51
C ALA A 345 1.89 12.64 -11.63
N ASP A 346 0.88 12.08 -12.27
CA ASP A 346 -0.35 11.62 -11.61
C ASP A 346 -1.00 10.47 -12.42
N ALA A 347 -2.24 10.12 -12.10
CA ALA A 347 -2.97 9.05 -12.79
C ALA A 347 -3.15 9.32 -14.30
N ASN A 348 -3.23 10.59 -14.71
CA ASN A 348 -3.42 11.01 -16.11
C ASN A 348 -2.08 11.24 -16.83
N HIS A 349 -1.05 11.63 -16.08
CA HIS A 349 0.29 11.94 -16.60
C HIS A 349 1.29 10.93 -16.03
N ARG A 350 1.41 9.79 -16.72
CA ARG A 350 2.21 8.66 -16.25
C ARG A 350 3.65 8.76 -16.74
N HIS A 351 4.57 8.84 -15.81
CA HIS A 351 6.01 8.80 -16.05
C HIS A 351 6.63 7.72 -15.18
N LEU A 352 7.42 6.82 -15.73
CA LEU A 352 8.24 5.89 -14.95
C LEU A 352 9.51 6.58 -14.47
N ASP A 353 10.17 7.26 -15.41
CA ASP A 353 11.40 8.02 -15.21
C ASP A 353 11.34 9.37 -15.94
N ILE A 354 12.26 10.24 -15.59
CA ILE A 354 12.47 11.53 -16.22
C ILE A 354 13.97 11.82 -16.40
N ALA A 355 14.30 12.72 -17.32
CA ALA A 355 15.67 13.14 -17.52
C ALA A 355 16.24 13.86 -16.28
N ALA A 356 17.52 13.62 -15.97
CA ALA A 356 18.26 14.27 -14.87
C ALA A 356 18.62 15.73 -15.23
N LYS A 357 17.61 16.57 -15.46
CA LYS A 357 17.76 17.99 -15.80
C LYS A 357 17.01 18.87 -14.78
N PRO A 358 17.46 20.10 -14.56
CA PRO A 358 16.75 21.05 -13.73
C PRO A 358 15.26 21.13 -14.09
N SER A 359 14.39 20.77 -13.15
CA SER A 359 12.94 20.72 -13.35
C SER A 359 12.20 20.64 -12.02
N LEU A 360 10.96 21.10 -11.99
CA LEU A 360 10.02 20.88 -10.90
C LEU A 360 9.09 19.74 -11.26
N VAL A 361 9.08 18.68 -10.46
CA VAL A 361 8.19 17.53 -10.65
C VAL A 361 7.10 17.59 -9.60
N VAL A 362 5.87 17.80 -10.01
CA VAL A 362 4.72 17.79 -9.09
C VAL A 362 4.02 16.44 -9.22
N ALA A 363 4.17 15.61 -8.21
CA ALA A 363 3.65 14.26 -8.23
C ALA A 363 2.58 14.02 -7.16
N THR A 364 1.56 13.22 -7.49
CA THR A 364 0.73 12.60 -6.47
C THR A 364 1.41 11.34 -5.97
N ARG A 365 1.22 11.00 -4.69
CA ARG A 365 1.82 9.80 -4.09
C ARG A 365 1.58 8.53 -4.92
N GLY A 366 2.62 7.73 -5.11
CA GLY A 366 2.65 6.55 -5.96
C GLY A 366 2.70 6.86 -7.46
N ALA A 367 2.91 8.13 -7.83
CA ALA A 367 3.11 8.56 -9.21
C ALA A 367 4.49 9.18 -9.44
N GLU A 368 5.33 9.24 -8.43
CA GLU A 368 6.65 9.87 -8.45
C GLU A 368 7.55 9.18 -9.48
N PRO A 369 7.99 9.88 -10.55
CA PRO A 369 8.96 9.29 -11.47
C PRO A 369 10.33 9.16 -10.82
N ILE A 370 11.09 8.16 -11.24
CA ILE A 370 12.49 8.03 -10.84
C ILE A 370 13.37 8.90 -11.73
N VAL A 371 14.51 9.35 -11.19
CA VAL A 371 15.51 10.14 -11.95
C VAL A 371 16.91 9.65 -11.63
N ALA A 372 17.75 9.51 -12.63
CA ALA A 372 19.13 9.11 -12.45
C ALA A 372 19.88 10.08 -11.51
N GLY A 373 20.58 9.53 -10.52
CA GLY A 373 21.25 10.29 -9.47
C GLY A 373 20.33 10.86 -8.38
N GLY A 374 19.04 10.64 -8.45
CA GLY A 374 18.06 11.11 -7.46
C GLY A 374 17.70 12.59 -7.56
N TYR A 375 16.69 12.99 -6.80
CA TYR A 375 16.27 14.39 -6.70
C TYR A 375 17.18 15.19 -5.77
N GLY A 376 17.50 16.43 -6.12
CA GLY A 376 18.25 17.34 -5.24
C GLY A 376 17.48 17.72 -3.97
N ALA A 377 16.16 17.77 -4.06
CA ALA A 377 15.27 17.91 -2.92
C ALA A 377 13.94 17.18 -3.17
N VAL A 378 13.37 16.60 -2.12
CA VAL A 378 12.02 16.03 -2.10
C VAL A 378 11.18 16.81 -1.10
N VAL A 379 10.12 17.45 -1.58
CA VAL A 379 9.22 18.28 -0.77
C VAL A 379 7.91 17.53 -0.58
N ILE A 380 7.53 17.27 0.66
CA ILE A 380 6.25 16.65 1.01
C ILE A 380 5.32 17.75 1.49
N LEU A 381 4.36 18.13 0.65
CA LEU A 381 3.35 19.14 0.96
C LEU A 381 2.09 18.50 1.54
N ASP A 382 1.30 19.31 2.25
CA ASP A 382 0.00 18.93 2.82
C ASP A 382 0.08 17.72 3.77
N ALA A 383 1.23 17.46 4.38
CA ALA A 383 1.47 16.29 5.23
C ALA A 383 0.57 16.27 6.47
N ASP A 384 0.29 17.44 7.06
CA ASP A 384 -0.66 17.61 8.17
C ASP A 384 -2.08 17.15 7.79
N ARG A 385 -2.48 17.39 6.55
CA ARG A 385 -3.79 16.99 6.04
C ARG A 385 -3.90 15.50 5.79
N GLU A 386 -2.81 14.88 5.32
CA GLU A 386 -2.76 13.43 5.15
C GLU A 386 -2.89 12.72 6.50
N LEU A 387 -2.22 13.22 7.55
CA LEU A 387 -2.32 12.72 8.93
C LEU A 387 -3.73 12.87 9.54
N GLN A 388 -4.54 13.78 9.05
CA GLN A 388 -5.91 14.00 9.55
C GLN A 388 -6.96 13.13 8.84
N ASN A 389 -6.57 12.25 7.93
CA ASN A 389 -7.52 11.34 7.28
C ASN A 389 -8.12 10.36 8.31
N PRO A 390 -9.46 10.22 8.39
CA PRO A 390 -10.09 9.33 9.36
C PRO A 390 -10.06 7.87 8.90
N SER A 391 -8.89 7.26 8.87
CA SER A 391 -8.68 5.85 8.58
C SER A 391 -7.80 5.24 9.66
N LEU A 392 -8.05 3.97 9.99
CA LEU A 392 -7.22 3.22 10.94
C LEU A 392 -5.74 3.14 10.48
N ARG A 393 -5.50 3.21 9.17
CA ARG A 393 -4.16 3.09 8.58
C ARG A 393 -3.49 4.40 8.24
N THR A 394 -4.02 5.52 8.69
CA THR A 394 -3.50 6.85 8.32
C THR A 394 -2.04 7.03 8.71
N THR A 395 -1.68 6.78 9.95
CA THR A 395 -0.30 6.90 10.46
C THR A 395 0.66 6.03 9.64
N GLU A 396 0.35 4.75 9.51
CA GLU A 396 1.11 3.76 8.75
C GLU A 396 1.29 4.17 7.28
N ASN A 397 0.20 4.58 6.63
CA ASN A 397 0.23 5.01 5.25
C ASN A 397 1.08 6.27 5.04
N CYS A 398 1.01 7.25 5.94
CA CYS A 398 1.84 8.46 5.86
C CYS A 398 3.33 8.11 5.98
N VAL A 399 3.70 7.27 6.95
CA VAL A 399 5.09 6.80 7.09
C VAL A 399 5.55 6.09 5.81
N ARG A 400 4.74 5.20 5.27
CA ARG A 400 5.03 4.43 4.06
C ARG A 400 5.20 5.34 2.81
N TRP A 401 4.25 6.22 2.54
CA TRP A 401 4.32 7.10 1.36
C TRP A 401 5.49 8.07 1.42
N TRP A 402 5.71 8.69 2.58
CA TRP A 402 6.76 9.68 2.73
C TRP A 402 8.15 9.05 2.74
N SER A 403 8.31 7.85 3.32
CA SER A 403 9.57 7.12 3.24
C SER A 403 9.87 6.63 1.82
N SER A 404 8.84 6.21 1.07
CA SER A 404 8.98 5.82 -0.34
C SER A 404 9.38 7.01 -1.23
N ALA A 405 8.82 8.20 -0.99
CA ALA A 405 9.23 9.42 -1.68
C ALA A 405 10.64 9.86 -1.26
N ALA A 406 10.97 9.77 0.03
CA ALA A 406 12.31 10.06 0.55
C ALA A 406 13.39 9.19 -0.08
N ALA A 407 13.04 7.96 -0.47
CA ALA A 407 13.96 7.05 -1.16
C ALA A 407 14.37 7.49 -2.57
N LEU A 408 13.76 8.54 -3.10
CA LEU A 408 14.11 9.09 -4.42
C LEU A 408 15.08 10.28 -4.33
N VAL A 409 15.45 10.72 -3.13
CA VAL A 409 16.40 11.81 -2.94
C VAL A 409 17.83 11.35 -3.25
N ALA A 410 18.65 12.24 -3.77
CA ALA A 410 20.08 12.00 -3.98
C ALA A 410 20.82 11.87 -2.63
N ASP A 411 21.99 11.25 -2.61
CA ASP A 411 22.75 10.99 -1.38
C ASP A 411 23.13 12.29 -0.62
N ASP A 412 23.34 13.39 -1.34
CA ASP A 412 23.62 14.72 -0.81
C ASP A 412 22.39 15.64 -0.78
N GLY A 413 21.23 15.12 -1.14
CA GLY A 413 19.95 15.84 -1.14
C GLY A 413 19.27 15.83 0.22
N GLU A 414 18.09 16.46 0.28
CA GLU A 414 17.30 16.48 1.51
C GLU A 414 15.80 16.35 1.26
N VAL A 415 15.10 15.90 2.28
CA VAL A 415 13.64 15.80 2.30
C VAL A 415 13.07 16.90 3.16
N LEU A 416 12.12 17.68 2.64
CA LEU A 416 11.44 18.75 3.36
C LEU A 416 10.01 18.30 3.68
N LEU A 417 9.71 18.15 4.96
CA LEU A 417 8.36 17.78 5.42
C LEU A 417 7.65 19.05 5.93
N SER A 418 6.58 19.46 5.26
CA SER A 418 5.87 20.70 5.59
C SER A 418 4.70 20.50 6.54
N HIS A 419 4.51 21.46 7.44
CA HIS A 419 3.35 21.56 8.36
C HIS A 419 3.15 20.41 9.34
N VAL A 420 4.15 19.57 9.58
CA VAL A 420 4.09 18.51 10.59
C VAL A 420 4.84 18.95 11.84
N THR A 421 4.15 18.91 12.98
CA THR A 421 4.67 19.32 14.27
C THR A 421 4.52 18.19 15.30
N GLY A 422 5.03 18.43 16.52
CA GLY A 422 4.88 17.49 17.64
C GLY A 422 5.74 16.22 17.51
N GLY A 423 5.37 15.23 18.32
CA GLY A 423 6.13 13.98 18.46
C GLY A 423 6.27 13.18 17.17
N PHE A 424 5.20 13.10 16.37
CA PHE A 424 5.22 12.39 15.10
C PHE A 424 6.26 13.01 14.11
N GLY A 425 6.22 14.34 13.93
CA GLY A 425 7.18 15.03 13.05
C GLY A 425 8.63 14.81 13.50
N ALA A 426 8.90 14.91 14.80
CA ALA A 426 10.23 14.68 15.36
C ALA A 426 10.72 13.24 15.13
N LEU A 427 9.88 12.23 15.38
CA LEU A 427 10.21 10.83 15.15
C LEU A 427 10.43 10.55 13.65
N PHE A 428 9.60 11.12 12.77
CA PHE A 428 9.77 10.94 11.34
C PHE A 428 11.08 11.58 10.84
N ALA A 429 11.36 12.81 11.26
CA ALA A 429 12.57 13.54 10.85
C ALA A 429 13.87 12.90 11.37
N THR A 430 13.84 12.26 12.53
CA THR A 430 14.99 11.54 13.08
C THR A 430 15.10 10.09 12.56
N GLY A 431 14.22 9.68 11.66
CA GLY A 431 14.25 8.33 11.09
C GLY A 431 13.77 7.22 12.05
N MET A 432 13.10 7.57 13.14
CA MET A 432 12.57 6.60 14.12
C MET A 432 11.21 6.03 13.68
N TRP A 433 11.12 5.56 12.44
CA TRP A 433 9.87 5.11 11.85
C TRP A 433 9.34 3.82 12.47
N GLU A 434 10.25 2.91 12.85
CA GLU A 434 9.91 1.70 13.58
C GLU A 434 9.17 2.03 14.88
N ARG A 435 9.61 3.09 15.58
CA ARG A 435 8.97 3.54 16.81
C ARG A 435 7.55 4.04 16.58
N ILE A 436 7.33 4.79 15.48
CA ILE A 436 5.97 5.25 15.11
C ILE A 436 5.04 4.04 14.90
N ILE A 437 5.51 3.04 14.17
CA ILE A 437 4.73 1.84 13.87
C ILE A 437 4.51 0.95 15.10
N GLU A 438 5.49 0.87 16.00
CA GLU A 438 5.36 0.13 17.27
C GLU A 438 4.36 0.81 18.21
N ASP A 439 4.36 2.14 18.28
CA ASP A 439 3.39 2.90 19.06
C ASP A 439 1.97 2.70 18.50
N GLU A 440 1.79 2.74 17.17
CA GLU A 440 0.54 2.43 16.48
C GLU A 440 0.05 1.00 16.80
N LEU A 441 0.94 0.00 16.76
CA LEU A 441 0.61 -1.38 17.12
C LEU A 441 0.15 -1.49 18.57
N ARG A 442 0.80 -0.77 19.46
CA ARG A 442 0.45 -0.76 20.89
C ARG A 442 -0.94 -0.19 21.13
N GLU A 443 -1.28 0.91 20.47
CA GLU A 443 -2.61 1.53 20.54
C GLU A 443 -3.68 0.60 19.96
N ARG A 444 -3.45 0.01 18.77
CA ARG A 444 -4.38 -0.94 18.18
C ARG A 444 -4.60 -2.18 19.05
N ARG A 445 -3.56 -2.66 19.72
CA ARG A 445 -3.67 -3.77 20.67
C ARG A 445 -4.53 -3.41 21.87
N ALA A 446 -4.32 -2.24 22.47
CA ALA A 446 -5.11 -1.75 23.60
C ALA A 446 -6.59 -1.61 23.25
N LEU A 447 -6.90 -1.17 22.03
CA LEU A 447 -8.26 -0.98 21.53
C LEU A 447 -8.88 -2.24 20.88
N GLY A 448 -8.10 -3.30 20.72
CA GLY A 448 -8.57 -4.54 20.08
C GLY A 448 -8.72 -4.46 18.56
N PHE A 449 -8.02 -3.54 17.90
CA PHE A 449 -8.04 -3.38 16.44
C PHE A 449 -7.03 -4.28 15.72
N PRO A 450 -7.20 -4.51 14.39
CA PRO A 450 -6.23 -5.26 13.61
C PRO A 450 -4.87 -4.52 13.57
N PRO A 451 -3.76 -5.26 13.52
CA PRO A 451 -3.64 -6.71 13.37
C PRO A 451 -3.61 -7.49 14.70
N ALA A 452 -3.90 -6.86 15.86
CA ALA A 452 -3.96 -7.56 17.14
C ALA A 452 -5.10 -8.60 17.17
N ASN A 453 -6.21 -8.28 16.50
CA ASN A 453 -7.33 -9.18 16.23
C ASN A 453 -7.54 -9.33 14.71
N ARG A 454 -8.24 -10.39 14.31
CA ARG A 454 -8.68 -10.56 12.93
C ARG A 454 -9.95 -9.76 12.69
N THR A 455 -10.08 -9.21 11.51
CA THR A 455 -11.24 -8.43 11.09
C THR A 455 -11.94 -9.14 9.95
N LEU A 456 -13.24 -9.35 10.10
CA LEU A 456 -14.09 -9.89 9.05
C LEU A 456 -15.13 -8.82 8.71
N THR A 457 -15.20 -8.43 7.45
CA THR A 457 -16.27 -7.55 6.94
C THR A 457 -17.30 -8.42 6.24
N VAL A 458 -18.54 -8.34 6.67
CA VAL A 458 -19.65 -9.10 6.08
C VAL A 458 -20.70 -8.13 5.58
N THR A 459 -21.06 -8.24 4.30
CA THR A 459 -22.12 -7.44 3.66
C THR A 459 -23.22 -8.33 3.12
N GLY A 460 -24.47 -7.87 3.15
CA GLY A 460 -25.62 -8.60 2.65
C GLY A 460 -26.94 -7.89 2.93
N ASN A 461 -28.08 -8.54 2.68
CA ASN A 461 -29.37 -7.98 3.07
C ASN A 461 -29.53 -7.99 4.60
N ILE A 462 -30.43 -7.14 5.12
CA ILE A 462 -30.55 -6.93 6.57
C ILE A 462 -30.98 -8.19 7.32
N THR A 463 -31.84 -9.01 6.73
CA THR A 463 -32.35 -10.23 7.37
C THR A 463 -31.21 -11.23 7.53
N GLU A 464 -30.48 -11.56 6.43
CA GLU A 464 -29.33 -12.46 6.50
C GLU A 464 -28.25 -11.96 7.45
N ILE A 465 -27.97 -10.65 7.46
CA ILE A 465 -26.98 -10.04 8.36
C ILE A 465 -27.41 -10.17 9.82
N THR A 466 -28.71 -10.03 10.13
CA THR A 466 -29.22 -10.16 11.49
C THR A 466 -29.11 -11.62 11.97
N ASP A 467 -29.59 -12.56 11.16
CA ASP A 467 -29.52 -14.00 11.47
C ASP A 467 -28.07 -14.46 11.64
N LEU A 468 -27.18 -14.03 10.73
CA LEU A 468 -25.76 -14.35 10.80
C LEU A 468 -25.11 -13.76 12.05
N ARG A 469 -25.45 -12.50 12.42
CA ARG A 469 -24.93 -11.85 13.61
C ARG A 469 -25.27 -12.65 14.88
N GLU A 470 -26.49 -13.13 15.00
CA GLU A 470 -26.91 -13.98 16.14
C GLU A 470 -26.11 -15.29 16.17
N LEU A 471 -25.93 -15.93 15.02
CA LEU A 471 -25.17 -17.16 14.90
C LEU A 471 -23.71 -17.03 15.35
N ILE A 472 -23.02 -15.95 14.95
CA ILE A 472 -21.58 -15.76 15.22
C ILE A 472 -21.30 -15.02 16.54
N ALA A 473 -22.29 -14.39 17.17
CA ALA A 473 -22.11 -13.59 18.39
C ALA A 473 -21.37 -14.34 19.52
N PRO A 474 -21.62 -15.65 19.79
CA PRO A 474 -20.91 -16.38 20.84
C PRO A 474 -19.41 -16.58 20.57
N HIS A 475 -18.98 -16.47 19.31
CA HIS A 475 -17.62 -16.76 18.84
C HIS A 475 -16.83 -15.49 18.50
N ALA A 476 -17.51 -14.36 18.42
CA ALA A 476 -16.90 -13.06 18.11
C ALA A 476 -16.53 -12.31 19.38
N ARG A 477 -15.41 -11.59 19.35
CA ARG A 477 -15.04 -10.65 20.42
C ARG A 477 -15.94 -9.42 20.43
N THR A 478 -16.19 -8.87 19.23
CA THR A 478 -16.99 -7.66 19.02
C THR A 478 -17.62 -7.70 17.65
N ILE A 479 -18.89 -7.29 17.54
CA ILE A 479 -19.59 -7.11 16.27
C ILE A 479 -20.10 -5.67 16.21
N LEU A 480 -19.59 -4.91 15.24
CA LEU A 480 -20.02 -3.54 14.95
C LEU A 480 -21.07 -3.56 13.84
N GLY A 481 -22.12 -2.79 13.99
CA GLY A 481 -23.25 -2.74 13.05
C GLY A 481 -24.43 -3.60 13.48
N PRO A 482 -25.44 -3.80 12.62
CA PRO A 482 -25.44 -3.52 11.18
C PRO A 482 -25.53 -2.02 10.86
N ILE A 483 -24.84 -1.62 9.81
CA ILE A 483 -24.87 -0.27 9.27
C ILE A 483 -25.19 -0.33 7.77
N ALA A 484 -25.90 0.69 7.26
CA ALA A 484 -26.19 0.77 5.85
C ALA A 484 -24.90 0.87 5.03
N ALA A 485 -24.83 0.14 3.93
CA ALA A 485 -23.74 0.13 2.97
C ALA A 485 -24.30 0.30 1.55
N ALA A 486 -23.44 0.57 0.56
CA ALA A 486 -23.86 0.77 -0.82
C ALA A 486 -24.70 -0.41 -1.38
N GLU A 487 -24.35 -1.62 -0.97
CA GLU A 487 -25.06 -2.85 -1.36
C GLU A 487 -25.65 -3.56 -0.12
N GLY A 488 -26.66 -2.97 0.50
CA GLY A 488 -27.36 -3.57 1.64
C GLY A 488 -26.85 -3.11 3.00
N HIS A 489 -26.48 -4.03 3.87
CA HIS A 489 -26.00 -3.76 5.24
C HIS A 489 -24.65 -4.43 5.48
N ARG A 490 -23.86 -3.84 6.38
CA ARG A 490 -22.53 -4.31 6.73
C ARG A 490 -22.40 -4.50 8.24
N ILE A 491 -21.76 -5.59 8.64
CA ILE A 491 -21.21 -5.76 9.98
C ILE A 491 -19.70 -5.93 9.88
N ILE A 492 -18.98 -5.46 10.90
CA ILE A 492 -17.55 -5.69 11.10
C ILE A 492 -17.42 -6.58 12.33
N VAL A 493 -16.79 -7.73 12.15
CA VAL A 493 -16.58 -8.72 13.20
C VAL A 493 -15.12 -8.73 13.59
N LEU A 494 -14.83 -8.44 14.84
CA LEU A 494 -13.51 -8.61 15.44
C LEU A 494 -13.46 -9.95 16.16
N CYS A 495 -12.50 -10.79 15.82
CA CYS A 495 -12.31 -12.08 16.46
C CYS A 495 -10.86 -12.33 16.82
N ASP A 496 -10.65 -13.08 17.89
CA ASP A 496 -9.31 -13.49 18.29
C ASP A 496 -8.68 -14.39 17.24
N LEU A 497 -7.36 -14.30 17.11
CA LEU A 497 -6.59 -15.09 16.14
C LEU A 497 -6.81 -16.60 16.27
N LYS A 498 -7.13 -17.09 17.47
CA LYS A 498 -7.39 -18.50 17.74
C LYS A 498 -8.77 -18.95 17.21
N HIS A 499 -9.78 -18.10 17.30
CA HIS A 499 -11.18 -18.41 16.98
C HIS A 499 -11.61 -18.00 15.57
N HIS A 500 -10.77 -17.25 14.86
CA HIS A 500 -11.14 -16.72 13.54
C HIS A 500 -11.58 -17.81 12.55
N ARG A 501 -10.89 -18.98 12.57
CA ARG A 501 -11.21 -20.10 11.67
C ARG A 501 -12.62 -20.65 11.93
N GLU A 502 -13.03 -20.70 13.18
CA GLU A 502 -14.37 -21.11 13.58
C GLU A 502 -15.43 -20.15 13.05
N VAL A 503 -15.22 -18.84 13.28
CA VAL A 503 -16.14 -17.80 12.79
C VAL A 503 -16.25 -17.83 11.26
N VAL A 504 -15.13 -17.94 10.54
CA VAL A 504 -15.12 -18.05 9.07
C VAL A 504 -15.87 -19.31 8.61
N THR A 505 -15.73 -20.44 9.32
CA THR A 505 -16.42 -21.69 9.00
C THR A 505 -17.94 -21.57 9.20
N LEU A 506 -18.38 -20.91 10.28
CA LEU A 506 -19.80 -20.64 10.53
C LEU A 506 -20.40 -19.73 9.45
N ILE A 507 -19.72 -18.63 9.10
CA ILE A 507 -20.17 -17.72 8.03
C ILE A 507 -20.27 -18.47 6.69
N ARG A 508 -19.26 -19.29 6.35
CA ARG A 508 -19.29 -20.09 5.13
C ARG A 508 -20.42 -21.11 5.13
N GLY A 509 -20.64 -21.79 6.26
CA GLY A 509 -21.76 -22.73 6.43
C GLY A 509 -23.10 -22.03 6.19
N PHE A 510 -23.28 -20.83 6.74
CA PHE A 510 -24.47 -20.01 6.53
C PHE A 510 -24.66 -19.67 5.05
N ILE A 511 -23.60 -19.20 4.36
CA ILE A 511 -23.65 -18.89 2.93
C ILE A 511 -24.06 -20.11 2.09
N VAL A 512 -23.51 -21.27 2.38
CA VAL A 512 -23.76 -22.52 1.63
C VAL A 512 -25.17 -23.07 1.89
N SER A 513 -25.71 -22.92 3.10
CA SER A 513 -27.05 -23.40 3.45
C SER A 513 -28.18 -22.61 2.79
N ALA A 514 -27.93 -21.35 2.44
CA ALA A 514 -28.89 -20.48 1.76
C ALA A 514 -28.82 -20.68 0.24
N SER A 515 -29.94 -21.00 -0.41
CA SER A 515 -29.99 -21.26 -1.87
C SER A 515 -29.59 -20.07 -2.74
N LYS A 516 -29.72 -18.84 -2.22
CA LYS A 516 -29.37 -17.57 -2.89
C LYS A 516 -28.91 -16.54 -1.85
N SER A 517 -27.79 -16.82 -1.17
CA SER A 517 -27.24 -15.86 -0.21
C SER A 517 -26.65 -14.64 -0.90
N THR A 518 -26.94 -13.45 -0.35
CA THR A 518 -26.34 -12.17 -0.76
C THR A 518 -25.08 -11.86 0.04
N ILE A 519 -24.73 -12.72 1.02
CA ILE A 519 -23.61 -12.51 1.92
C ILE A 519 -22.28 -12.52 1.17
N ARG A 520 -21.48 -11.47 1.41
CA ARG A 520 -20.08 -11.36 0.97
C ARG A 520 -19.20 -11.24 2.20
N LEU A 521 -18.19 -12.08 2.27
CA LEU A 521 -17.20 -12.12 3.36
C LEU A 521 -15.85 -11.60 2.85
N ARG A 522 -15.26 -10.65 3.57
CA ARG A 522 -13.86 -10.22 3.41
C ARG A 522 -13.12 -10.46 4.71
N CYS A 523 -12.08 -11.27 4.66
CA CYS A 523 -11.19 -11.51 5.79
C CYS A 523 -10.01 -10.55 5.75
N ASP A 524 -9.64 -10.00 6.92
CA ASP A 524 -8.58 -9.01 7.09
C ASP A 524 -8.69 -7.81 6.14
N ASP A 525 -9.92 -7.34 5.98
CA ASP A 525 -10.24 -6.21 5.13
C ASP A 525 -9.50 -4.96 5.63
N MET A 526 -8.54 -4.50 4.84
CA MET A 526 -7.73 -3.32 5.16
C MET A 526 -8.56 -2.03 5.21
N SER A 527 -9.71 -2.01 4.53
CA SER A 527 -10.64 -0.88 4.47
C SER A 527 -11.82 -0.99 5.44
N ALA A 528 -11.84 -2.00 6.32
CA ALA A 528 -12.97 -2.28 7.20
C ALA A 528 -13.42 -1.05 8.03
N PHE A 529 -12.47 -0.20 8.43
CA PHE A 529 -12.69 0.99 9.25
C PHE A 529 -12.57 2.30 8.46
N ASP A 530 -12.43 2.23 7.14
CA ASP A 530 -12.44 3.42 6.32
C ASP A 530 -13.85 3.97 6.16
N SER A 531 -13.96 5.28 5.98
CA SER A 531 -15.26 5.96 5.88
C SER A 531 -16.08 5.45 4.69
N PHE A 532 -17.40 5.48 4.83
CA PHE A 532 -18.43 4.86 3.99
C PHE A 532 -18.52 5.31 2.52
N ASP A 533 -17.54 6.03 1.97
CA ASP A 533 -17.66 6.73 0.69
C ASP A 533 -16.60 6.35 -0.35
N GLU A 534 -16.32 5.06 -0.52
CA GLU A 534 -15.57 4.59 -1.69
C GLU A 534 -16.35 3.49 -2.42
N SER A 535 -17.38 3.91 -3.16
CA SER A 535 -17.96 3.14 -4.25
C SER A 535 -18.24 4.07 -5.42
#